data_47a80559c87b5de5aafbb4134fb43b80
#
_entry.id   47a80559c87b5de5aafbb4134fb43b80
#
_cell.length_a   1.000
_cell.length_b   1.000
_cell.length_c   1.000
_cell.angle_alpha   90.00
_cell.angle_beta   90.00
_cell.angle_gamma   90.00
#
_symmetry.space_group_name_H-M   'P 1'
#
loop_
_entity.id
_entity.type
_entity.pdbx_description
1 polymer ?
#
loop_
_entity_poly.entity_id
_entity_poly.type
_entity_poly.pdbx_seq_one_letter_code
_entity_poly.pdbx_strand_id
1 'polypeptide(L)'
;MLKENEIKVGDTHSAVLVEDLKRTQIVQYAGASGDYNPLHTDEIFTTQVAGYPSVFAHGMLSMGLTGTMLTDYVGDGALKKYGVRFTNQVWPGDTLSLIHI
;
A
#
# COMPACT_ATOMS: atom_id res chain seq x y z
N MET A 1 20.57 3.89 1.69
CA MET A 1 20.41 3.31 3.04
C MET A 1 20.91 4.32 4.06
N LEU A 2 20.13 4.62 5.07
CA LEU A 2 20.50 5.56 6.11
C LEU A 2 21.17 4.87 7.29
N LYS A 3 22.14 5.56 7.89
CA LYS A 3 22.74 5.15 9.16
C LYS A 3 22.08 5.94 10.29
N GLU A 4 22.08 5.38 11.50
CA GLU A 4 21.44 5.99 12.66
C GLU A 4 21.91 7.43 12.90
N ASN A 5 23.20 7.70 12.76
CA ASN A 5 23.77 9.03 12.97
C ASN A 5 23.46 10.03 11.86
N GLU A 6 22.81 9.60 10.77
CA GLU A 6 22.39 10.45 9.67
C GLU A 6 20.95 10.95 9.82
N ILE A 7 20.24 10.48 10.85
CA ILE A 7 18.81 10.77 11.07
C ILE A 7 18.68 11.64 12.32
N LYS A 8 17.90 12.72 12.20
CA LYS A 8 17.59 13.63 13.30
C LYS A 8 16.08 13.70 13.52
N VAL A 9 15.68 13.96 14.74
CA VAL A 9 14.26 14.24 15.06
C VAL A 9 13.78 15.43 14.25
N GLY A 10 12.65 15.28 13.57
CA GLY A 10 12.10 16.31 12.69
C GLY A 10 12.47 16.14 11.22
N ASP A 11 13.39 15.24 10.88
CA ASP A 11 13.68 14.93 9.48
C ASP A 11 12.46 14.34 8.80
N THR A 12 12.29 14.68 7.52
CA THR A 12 11.18 14.18 6.72
C THR A 12 11.70 13.46 5.47
N HIS A 13 10.94 12.49 5.02
CA HIS A 13 11.19 11.79 3.77
C HIS A 13 9.85 11.54 3.08
N SER A 14 9.79 11.80 1.79
CA SER A 14 8.59 11.54 1.01
C SER A 14 8.91 10.71 -0.21
N ALA A 15 7.97 9.88 -0.62
CA ALA A 15 8.09 9.06 -1.81
C ALA A 15 6.70 8.78 -2.38
N VAL A 16 6.63 8.66 -3.71
CA VAL A 16 5.43 8.17 -4.38
C VAL A 16 5.53 6.64 -4.40
N LEU A 17 4.56 5.97 -3.80
CA LEU A 17 4.53 4.50 -3.71
C LEU A 17 4.05 3.88 -5.02
N VAL A 18 3.02 4.46 -5.61
CA VAL A 18 2.45 4.02 -6.88
C VAL A 18 1.71 5.18 -7.51
N GLU A 19 1.84 5.33 -8.83
CA GLU A 19 1.06 6.28 -9.63
C GLU A 19 0.04 5.52 -10.45
N ASP A 20 -1.21 5.99 -10.45
CA ASP A 20 -2.28 5.41 -11.24
C ASP A 20 -2.35 3.89 -11.03
N LEU A 21 -2.71 3.48 -9.82
CA LEU A 21 -2.80 2.06 -9.45
C LEU A 21 -3.67 1.31 -10.44
N LYS A 22 -3.13 0.25 -11.03
CA LYS A 22 -3.83 -0.54 -12.03
C LYS A 22 -4.60 -1.69 -11.38
N ARG A 23 -5.76 -2.04 -11.96
CA ARG A 23 -6.51 -3.23 -11.56
C ARG A 23 -5.64 -4.49 -11.67
N THR A 24 -4.75 -4.54 -12.67
CA THR A 24 -3.81 -5.65 -12.84
C THR A 24 -2.91 -5.83 -11.63
N GLN A 25 -2.45 -4.75 -11.01
CA GLN A 25 -1.64 -4.84 -9.79
C GLN A 25 -2.43 -5.45 -8.64
N ILE A 26 -3.71 -5.10 -8.51
CA ILE A 26 -4.59 -5.67 -7.49
C ILE A 26 -4.77 -7.17 -7.73
N VAL A 27 -4.99 -7.57 -8.98
CA VAL A 27 -5.13 -9.00 -9.35
C VAL A 27 -3.83 -9.76 -9.09
N GLN A 28 -2.69 -9.19 -9.44
CA GLN A 28 -1.39 -9.80 -9.16
C GLN A 28 -1.18 -10.00 -7.66
N TYR A 29 -1.54 -9.01 -6.88
CA TYR A 29 -1.43 -9.12 -5.42
C TYR A 29 -2.38 -10.19 -4.87
N ALA A 30 -3.59 -10.27 -5.38
CA ALA A 30 -4.54 -11.33 -4.99
C ALA A 30 -3.92 -12.71 -5.19
N GLY A 31 -3.28 -12.92 -6.34
CA GLY A 31 -2.61 -14.18 -6.64
C GLY A 31 -1.40 -14.44 -5.75
N ALA A 32 -0.58 -13.42 -5.52
CA ALA A 32 0.64 -13.56 -4.72
C ALA A 32 0.35 -13.79 -3.23
N SER A 33 -0.68 -13.13 -2.70
CA SER A 33 -1.02 -13.20 -1.28
C SER A 33 -2.01 -14.33 -0.93
N GLY A 34 -2.73 -14.85 -1.94
CA GLY A 34 -3.81 -15.80 -1.71
C GLY A 34 -5.10 -15.16 -1.21
N ASP A 35 -5.20 -13.84 -1.22
CA ASP A 35 -6.41 -13.12 -0.81
C ASP A 35 -7.30 -12.87 -2.02
N TYR A 36 -8.21 -13.80 -2.25
CA TYR A 36 -9.13 -13.78 -3.39
C TYR A 36 -10.51 -13.23 -3.02
N ASN A 37 -10.60 -12.36 -2.04
CA ASN A 37 -11.86 -11.74 -1.67
C ASN A 37 -12.44 -11.03 -2.91
N PRO A 38 -13.70 -11.31 -3.30
CA PRO A 38 -14.29 -10.74 -4.51
C PRO A 38 -14.38 -9.21 -4.52
N LEU A 39 -14.28 -8.56 -3.37
CA LEU A 39 -14.23 -7.08 -3.30
C LEU A 39 -13.05 -6.51 -4.06
N HIS A 40 -12.01 -7.29 -4.32
CA HIS A 40 -10.81 -6.83 -5.00
C HIS A 40 -10.76 -7.21 -6.48
N THR A 41 -11.54 -8.20 -6.91
CA THR A 41 -11.41 -8.75 -8.26
C THR A 41 -12.72 -8.87 -9.04
N ASP A 42 -13.86 -8.92 -8.37
CA ASP A 42 -15.16 -9.11 -9.01
C ASP A 42 -15.99 -7.82 -8.99
N GLU A 43 -15.98 -7.11 -10.10
CA GLU A 43 -16.71 -5.86 -10.25
C GLU A 43 -18.21 -6.01 -10.02
N ILE A 44 -18.79 -7.09 -10.52
CA ILE A 44 -20.24 -7.34 -10.41
C ILE A 44 -20.61 -7.53 -8.94
N PHE A 45 -19.90 -8.40 -8.24
CA PHE A 45 -20.13 -8.61 -6.82
C PHE A 45 -19.92 -7.32 -6.02
N THR A 46 -18.84 -6.62 -6.28
CA THR A 46 -18.47 -5.42 -5.50
C THR A 46 -19.48 -4.29 -5.69
N THR A 47 -19.97 -4.08 -6.92
CA THR A 47 -20.91 -2.99 -7.19
C THR A 47 -22.36 -3.37 -6.90
N GLN A 48 -22.79 -4.58 -7.22
CA GLN A 48 -24.21 -4.97 -7.14
C GLN A 48 -24.58 -5.60 -5.80
N VAL A 49 -23.67 -6.29 -5.16
CA VAL A 49 -23.94 -6.98 -3.88
C VAL A 49 -23.36 -6.18 -2.71
N ALA A 50 -22.10 -5.78 -2.79
CA ALA A 50 -21.43 -5.08 -1.69
C ALA A 50 -21.69 -3.56 -1.66
N GLY A 51 -22.13 -2.96 -2.79
CA GLY A 51 -22.53 -1.55 -2.85
C GLY A 51 -21.40 -0.55 -2.99
N TYR A 52 -20.21 -0.98 -3.39
CA TYR A 52 -19.09 -0.07 -3.64
C TYR A 52 -19.07 0.41 -5.10
N PRO A 53 -18.43 1.55 -5.40
CA PRO A 53 -18.38 2.07 -6.78
C PRO A 53 -17.51 1.24 -7.73
N SER A 54 -16.55 0.48 -7.22
CA SER A 54 -15.70 -0.43 -8.01
C SER A 54 -14.97 -1.40 -7.08
N VAL A 55 -14.20 -2.31 -7.66
CA VAL A 55 -13.23 -3.07 -6.86
C VAL A 55 -12.20 -2.11 -6.26
N PHE A 56 -11.58 -2.50 -5.16
CA PHE A 56 -10.58 -1.68 -4.50
C PHE A 56 -9.40 -2.53 -4.04
N ALA A 57 -8.29 -1.86 -3.75
CA ALA A 57 -7.05 -2.53 -3.39
C ALA A 57 -7.13 -3.17 -2.00
N HIS A 58 -6.40 -4.26 -1.85
CA HIS A 58 -6.19 -4.88 -0.53
C HIS A 58 -5.47 -3.86 0.38
N GLY A 59 -5.90 -3.76 1.63
CA GLY A 59 -5.16 -2.96 2.62
C GLY A 59 -3.71 -3.41 2.74
N MET A 60 -3.49 -4.72 2.74
CA MET A 60 -2.14 -5.29 2.82
C MET A 60 -1.27 -4.95 1.60
N LEU A 61 -1.86 -4.70 0.43
CA LEU A 61 -1.09 -4.20 -0.72
C LEU A 61 -0.52 -2.82 -0.41
N SER A 62 -1.34 -1.92 0.12
CA SER A 62 -0.88 -0.58 0.53
C SER A 62 0.17 -0.66 1.63
N MET A 63 -0.01 -1.56 2.59
CA MET A 63 0.96 -1.78 3.65
C MET A 63 2.29 -2.29 3.10
N GLY A 64 2.24 -3.21 2.13
CA GLY A 64 3.44 -3.75 1.47
C GLY A 64 4.20 -2.68 0.68
N LEU A 65 3.49 -1.85 -0.06
CA LEU A 65 4.11 -0.74 -0.80
C LEU A 65 4.80 0.25 0.16
N THR A 66 4.14 0.56 1.27
CA THR A 66 4.72 1.43 2.31
C THR A 66 5.95 0.79 2.94
N GLY A 67 5.88 -0.51 3.23
CA GLY A 67 7.01 -1.26 3.80
C GLY A 67 8.22 -1.27 2.88
N THR A 68 7.99 -1.44 1.58
CA THR A 68 9.06 -1.38 0.58
C THR A 68 9.75 -0.02 0.59
N MET A 69 8.97 1.06 0.64
CA MET A 69 9.54 2.41 0.71
C MET A 69 10.37 2.60 1.97
N LEU A 70 9.87 2.13 3.12
CA LEU A 70 10.58 2.26 4.38
C LEU A 70 11.91 1.49 4.37
N THR A 71 11.91 0.25 3.89
CA THR A 71 13.14 -0.56 3.84
C THR A 71 14.13 -0.06 2.79
N ASP A 72 13.65 0.51 1.69
CA ASP A 72 14.51 1.17 0.71
C ASP A 72 15.19 2.40 1.32
N TYR A 73 14.49 3.12 2.18
CA TYR A 73 15.02 4.34 2.82
C TYR A 73 16.01 4.01 3.94
N VAL A 74 15.66 3.11 4.86
CA VAL A 74 16.48 2.83 6.04
C VAL A 74 17.35 1.59 5.91
N GLY A 75 17.08 0.73 4.93
CA GLY A 75 17.81 -0.51 4.71
C GLY A 75 17.19 -1.71 5.42
N ASP A 76 17.55 -2.89 4.93
CA ASP A 76 17.05 -4.14 5.48
C ASP A 76 17.55 -4.35 6.91
N GLY A 77 16.68 -4.85 7.77
CA GLY A 77 17.02 -5.18 9.14
C GLY A 77 16.98 -4.00 10.12
N ALA A 78 16.80 -2.77 9.64
CA ALA A 78 16.71 -1.59 10.51
C ALA A 78 15.32 -1.39 11.12
N LEU A 79 14.28 -1.88 10.44
CA LEU A 79 12.90 -1.71 10.87
C LEU A 79 12.59 -2.70 12.00
N LYS A 80 12.26 -2.18 13.18
CA LYS A 80 12.02 -3.01 14.38
C LYS A 80 10.55 -3.30 14.62
N LYS A 81 9.67 -2.36 14.27
CA LYS A 81 8.24 -2.50 14.47
C LYS A 81 7.52 -1.75 13.37
N TYR A 82 6.49 -2.36 12.81
CA TYR A 82 5.72 -1.80 11.71
C TYR A 82 4.24 -2.17 11.87
N GLY A 83 3.39 -1.17 11.91
CA GLY A 83 1.97 -1.37 12.04
C GLY A 83 1.22 -0.26 11.33
N VAL A 84 -0.03 -0.54 10.94
CA VAL A 84 -0.85 0.42 10.22
C VAL A 84 -2.29 0.36 10.69
N ARG A 85 -3.05 1.40 10.35
CA ARG A 85 -4.50 1.42 10.46
C ARG A 85 -5.05 1.82 9.09
N PHE A 86 -5.96 1.00 8.55
CA PHE A 86 -6.62 1.30 7.28
C PHE A 86 -7.86 2.13 7.55
N THR A 87 -7.89 3.36 7.03
CA THR A 87 -8.99 4.30 7.28
C THR A 87 -9.85 4.56 6.06
N ASN A 88 -9.33 4.33 4.85
CA ASN A 88 -10.04 4.52 3.60
C ASN A 88 -9.64 3.46 2.58
N GLN A 89 -10.52 3.20 1.61
CA GLN A 89 -10.20 2.34 0.48
C GLN A 89 -9.26 3.05 -0.50
N VAL A 90 -8.50 2.25 -1.23
CA VAL A 90 -7.65 2.71 -2.33
C VAL A 90 -8.23 2.15 -3.62
N TRP A 91 -8.51 3.02 -4.57
CA TRP A 91 -9.21 2.68 -5.81
C TRP A 91 -8.26 2.56 -6.99
N PRO A 92 -8.63 1.77 -8.04
CA PRO A 92 -7.88 1.81 -9.29
C PRO A 92 -7.78 3.25 -9.80
N GLY A 93 -6.60 3.62 -10.27
CA GLY A 93 -6.31 4.98 -10.73
C GLY A 93 -5.73 5.89 -9.67
N ASP A 94 -5.80 5.50 -8.39
CA ASP A 94 -5.25 6.31 -7.31
C ASP A 94 -3.73 6.38 -7.37
N THR A 95 -3.21 7.51 -6.95
CA THR A 95 -1.77 7.71 -6.72
C THR A 95 -1.53 7.78 -5.23
N LEU A 96 -0.65 6.93 -4.73
CA LEU A 96 -0.29 6.90 -3.31
C LEU A 96 1.07 7.52 -3.10
N SER A 97 1.12 8.49 -2.22
CA SER A 97 2.38 9.06 -1.77
C SER A 97 2.47 8.99 -0.26
N LEU A 98 3.68 8.96 0.24
CA LEU A 98 3.93 8.86 1.67
C LEU A 98 4.91 9.92 2.09
N ILE A 99 4.59 10.59 3.21
CA ILE A 99 5.51 11.50 3.89
C ILE A 99 5.61 10.99 5.32
N HIS A 100 6.83 10.74 5.78
CA HIS A 100 7.04 10.44 7.18
C HIS A 100 8.01 11.41 7.82
N ILE A 101 7.84 11.61 9.08
CA ILE A 101 8.57 12.60 9.87
C ILE A 101 9.31 11.90 10.99
#